data_f481b6ade5e1285666cf0cba17b3d8e7
#
_entry.id   f481b6ade5e1285666cf0cba17b3d8e7
#
_cell.length_a   1.000
_cell.length_b   1.000
_cell.length_c   1.000
_cell.angle_alpha   90.00
_cell.angle_beta   90.00
_cell.angle_gamma   90.00
#
_symmetry.space_group_name_H-M   'P 1'
#
loop_
_entity.id
_entity.type
_entity.pdbx_description
1 polymer ?
#
loop_
_entity_poly.entity_id
_entity_poly.type
_entity_poly.pdbx_seq_one_letter_code
_entity_poly.pdbx_strand_id
1 'polypeptide(L)'
;MTLVELVVVSSERLKHAGVSFGHGTGNAFDEAAWLVTWSLGLPLDALETKGKRPVSADEQAKVDALLARRIDTRKPAAYLTGEAWLLDIPFTIDERAIVPRSYIAELLVDVEETGTLDAWLSDRTQRVLDLCTGNGSLAVIAAMAYPEVTVVASDVSADALAVARLNVERHRLADRITLVASDLFEKLPGRYDLILCNPPYVNDASMAALPAEYRAEPALALAGGADGMDLIRRIVAEAADHMSDEAVLVLEVGHERAHFEQAFPRLECAWLETSAGDDRVVLIERAALTRSS
;
A
#
# COMPACT_ATOMS: atom_id res chain seq x y z
N MET A 1 21.01 10.69 28.74
CA MET A 1 19.71 10.37 28.16
C MET A 1 19.67 8.91 27.75
N THR A 2 18.60 8.20 28.06
CA THR A 2 18.38 6.81 27.64
C THR A 2 17.73 6.75 26.27
N LEU A 3 17.68 5.54 25.68
CA LEU A 3 17.04 5.31 24.38
C LEU A 3 15.54 5.70 24.40
N VAL A 4 14.81 5.31 25.45
CA VAL A 4 13.39 5.69 25.61
C VAL A 4 13.23 7.20 25.77
N GLU A 5 14.08 7.86 26.56
CA GLU A 5 14.03 9.33 26.71
C GLU A 5 14.29 10.04 25.38
N LEU A 6 15.21 9.52 24.55
CA LEU A 6 15.47 10.07 23.23
C LEU A 6 14.23 9.94 22.31
N VAL A 7 13.54 8.78 22.32
CA VAL A 7 12.31 8.58 21.56
C VAL A 7 11.21 9.56 22.02
N VAL A 8 11.02 9.72 23.33
CA VAL A 8 10.02 10.66 23.89
C VAL A 8 10.31 12.10 23.43
N VAL A 9 11.55 12.55 23.56
CA VAL A 9 11.94 13.90 23.10
C VAL A 9 11.76 14.06 21.59
N SER A 10 12.11 13.05 20.81
CA SER A 10 11.93 13.02 19.36
C SER A 10 10.45 13.08 18.97
N SER A 11 9.60 12.33 19.65
CA SER A 11 8.14 12.34 19.47
C SER A 11 7.54 13.73 19.70
N GLU A 12 7.95 14.39 20.80
CA GLU A 12 7.47 15.75 21.08
C GLU A 12 7.94 16.77 20.01
N ARG A 13 9.13 16.62 19.47
CA ARG A 13 9.63 17.46 18.36
C ARG A 13 8.78 17.28 17.11
N LEU A 14 8.43 16.03 16.72
CA LEU A 14 7.56 15.74 15.59
C LEU A 14 6.17 16.35 15.78
N LYS A 15 5.58 16.21 16.97
CA LYS A 15 4.28 16.82 17.32
C LYS A 15 4.31 18.35 17.21
N HIS A 16 5.31 19.00 17.80
CA HIS A 16 5.43 20.47 17.74
C HIS A 16 5.64 21.00 16.32
N ALA A 17 6.32 20.22 15.47
CA ALA A 17 6.50 20.56 14.07
C ALA A 17 5.23 20.37 13.24
N GLY A 18 4.17 19.75 13.79
CA GLY A 18 2.91 19.51 13.11
C GLY A 18 3.08 18.65 11.87
N VAL A 19 3.95 17.63 11.91
CA VAL A 19 4.08 16.65 10.82
C VAL A 19 2.86 15.73 10.81
N SER A 20 2.45 15.29 9.62
CA SER A 20 1.38 14.32 9.46
C SER A 20 1.93 12.90 9.42
N PHE A 21 1.16 11.98 9.97
CA PHE A 21 1.45 10.55 10.02
C PHE A 21 0.49 9.80 9.07
N GLY A 22 0.68 8.50 8.87
CA GLY A 22 -0.15 7.67 7.97
C GLY A 22 0.64 6.94 6.88
N HIS A 23 1.98 7.07 6.92
CA HIS A 23 2.89 6.40 5.98
C HIS A 23 3.67 5.27 6.70
N GLY A 24 2.93 4.33 7.28
CA GLY A 24 3.49 3.21 8.06
C GLY A 24 3.45 3.40 9.58
N THR A 25 3.14 4.61 10.05
CA THR A 25 2.95 4.91 11.48
C THR A 25 1.71 5.79 11.67
N GLY A 26 0.96 5.56 12.75
CA GLY A 26 -0.27 6.32 13.04
C GLY A 26 -0.07 7.52 13.97
N ASN A 27 1.11 7.67 14.59
CA ASN A 27 1.37 8.71 15.58
C ASN A 27 2.85 9.06 15.71
N ALA A 28 3.12 10.15 16.42
CA ALA A 28 4.46 10.68 16.58
C ALA A 28 5.40 9.78 17.41
N PHE A 29 4.88 9.00 18.35
CA PHE A 29 5.71 8.13 19.17
C PHE A 29 6.25 6.96 18.36
N ASP A 30 5.39 6.30 17.60
CA ASP A 30 5.78 5.17 16.77
C ASP A 30 6.74 5.60 15.65
N GLU A 31 6.49 6.76 15.01
CA GLU A 31 7.42 7.28 14.01
C GLU A 31 8.77 7.67 14.63
N ALA A 32 8.78 8.29 15.82
CA ALA A 32 10.02 8.59 16.54
C ALA A 32 10.77 7.32 16.94
N ALA A 33 10.06 6.30 17.41
CA ALA A 33 10.65 5.00 17.76
C ALA A 33 11.33 4.37 16.53
N TRP A 34 10.65 4.36 15.41
CA TRP A 34 11.20 3.87 14.14
C TRP A 34 12.44 4.66 13.71
N LEU A 35 12.35 5.99 13.61
CA LEU A 35 13.46 6.83 13.16
C LEU A 35 14.69 6.72 14.08
N VAL A 36 14.48 6.65 15.40
CA VAL A 36 15.54 6.49 16.38
C VAL A 36 16.21 5.12 16.26
N THR A 37 15.44 4.04 16.26
CA THR A 37 15.99 2.69 16.17
C THR A 37 16.68 2.46 14.84
N TRP A 38 16.09 2.90 13.73
CA TRP A 38 16.71 2.83 12.41
C TRP A 38 18.04 3.61 12.34
N SER A 39 18.05 4.86 12.83
CA SER A 39 19.27 5.71 12.82
C SER A 39 20.43 5.10 13.60
N LEU A 40 20.12 4.32 14.63
CA LEU A 40 21.09 3.66 15.49
C LEU A 40 21.42 2.22 15.07
N GLY A 41 20.82 1.72 13.96
CA GLY A 41 20.99 0.33 13.51
C GLY A 41 20.46 -0.69 14.52
N LEU A 42 19.41 -0.34 15.25
CA LEU A 42 18.78 -1.20 16.26
C LEU A 42 17.52 -1.85 15.66
N PRO A 43 17.15 -3.06 16.11
CA PRO A 43 15.87 -3.65 15.72
C PRO A 43 14.68 -2.86 16.28
N LEU A 44 13.49 -2.99 15.67
CA LEU A 44 12.29 -2.23 16.07
C LEU A 44 11.87 -2.48 17.52
N ASP A 45 12.04 -3.71 18.01
CA ASP A 45 11.76 -4.12 19.40
C ASP A 45 12.81 -3.65 20.43
N ALA A 46 13.83 -2.91 19.99
CA ALA A 46 14.91 -2.46 20.87
C ALA A 46 14.45 -1.57 22.04
N LEU A 47 13.30 -0.92 21.91
CA LEU A 47 12.75 -0.14 23.01
C LEU A 47 12.36 -1.01 24.21
N GLU A 48 11.81 -2.18 23.98
CA GLU A 48 11.42 -3.13 25.04
C GLU A 48 12.65 -3.73 25.72
N THR A 49 13.63 -4.13 24.92
CA THR A 49 14.80 -4.88 25.41
C THR A 49 15.97 -4.01 25.85
N LYS A 50 16.12 -2.81 25.26
CA LYS A 50 17.27 -1.90 25.45
C LYS A 50 16.88 -0.45 25.82
N GLY A 51 15.61 -0.19 26.16
CA GLY A 51 15.09 1.15 26.40
C GLY A 51 15.87 1.98 27.43
N LYS A 52 16.48 1.33 28.45
CA LYS A 52 17.31 1.98 29.47
C LYS A 52 18.77 2.18 29.05
N ARG A 53 19.19 1.74 27.87
CA ARG A 53 20.53 1.93 27.34
C ARG A 53 20.88 3.43 27.27
N PRO A 54 22.05 3.87 27.77
CA PRO A 54 22.49 5.24 27.55
C PRO A 54 22.79 5.48 26.05
N VAL A 55 22.45 6.68 25.60
CA VAL A 55 22.71 7.16 24.22
C VAL A 55 23.93 8.09 24.29
N SER A 56 24.90 7.89 23.40
CA SER A 56 26.07 8.76 23.29
C SER A 56 25.73 10.08 22.59
N ALA A 57 26.60 11.07 22.69
CA ALA A 57 26.42 12.35 22.00
C ALA A 57 26.40 12.18 20.46
N ASP A 58 27.24 11.30 19.93
CA ASP A 58 27.30 11.01 18.48
C ASP A 58 26.03 10.31 17.97
N GLU A 59 25.48 9.38 18.74
CA GLU A 59 24.21 8.72 18.45
C GLU A 59 23.05 9.72 18.45
N GLN A 60 23.01 10.59 19.47
CA GLN A 60 22.01 11.66 19.53
C GLN A 60 22.12 12.59 18.33
N ALA A 61 23.32 13.01 17.94
CA ALA A 61 23.51 13.88 16.79
C ALA A 61 23.02 13.26 15.48
N LYS A 62 23.20 11.95 15.27
CA LYS A 62 22.65 11.23 14.10
C LYS A 62 21.13 11.27 14.08
N VAL A 63 20.49 10.98 15.21
CA VAL A 63 19.03 11.03 15.33
C VAL A 63 18.52 12.46 15.09
N ASP A 64 19.16 13.46 15.72
CA ASP A 64 18.78 14.88 15.55
C ASP A 64 18.85 15.33 14.09
N ALA A 65 19.87 14.89 13.35
CA ALA A 65 20.00 15.19 11.93
C ALA A 65 18.88 14.54 11.07
N LEU A 66 18.51 13.30 11.38
CA LEU A 66 17.41 12.61 10.68
C LEU A 66 16.05 13.26 10.98
N LEU A 67 15.80 13.60 12.24
CA LEU A 67 14.58 14.30 12.65
C LEU A 67 14.47 15.70 12.01
N ALA A 68 15.57 16.43 11.95
CA ALA A 68 15.60 17.73 11.24
C ALA A 68 15.22 17.55 9.78
N ARG A 69 15.80 16.58 9.08
CA ARG A 69 15.41 16.25 7.69
C ARG A 69 13.92 15.94 7.56
N ARG A 70 13.36 15.11 8.47
CA ARG A 70 11.92 14.76 8.47
C ARG A 70 11.03 16.00 8.61
N ILE A 71 11.39 16.88 9.54
CA ILE A 71 10.65 18.12 9.82
C ILE A 71 10.76 19.12 8.67
N ASP A 72 11.98 19.37 8.21
CA ASP A 72 12.27 20.40 7.20
C ASP A 72 11.75 20.04 5.82
N THR A 73 11.92 18.77 5.42
CA THR A 73 11.51 18.30 4.09
C THR A 73 10.07 17.83 4.02
N ARG A 74 9.45 17.53 5.13
CA ARG A 74 8.11 16.92 5.23
C ARG A 74 7.98 15.58 4.50
N LYS A 75 9.08 14.98 4.08
CA LYS A 75 9.07 13.65 3.46
C LYS A 75 8.70 12.58 4.49
N PRO A 76 7.85 11.61 4.11
CA PRO A 76 7.55 10.44 4.96
C PRO A 76 8.82 9.78 5.52
N ALA A 77 8.73 9.25 6.74
CA ALA A 77 9.84 8.52 7.36
C ALA A 77 10.33 7.37 6.46
N ALA A 78 9.43 6.68 5.77
CA ALA A 78 9.73 5.62 4.83
C ALA A 78 10.71 6.04 3.73
N TYR A 79 10.54 7.23 3.14
CA TYR A 79 11.47 7.74 2.12
C TYR A 79 12.82 8.16 2.67
N LEU A 80 12.88 8.58 3.94
CA LEU A 80 14.13 8.94 4.60
C LEU A 80 14.96 7.72 5.01
N THR A 81 14.29 6.62 5.32
CA THR A 81 14.90 5.34 5.73
C THR A 81 15.12 4.40 4.55
N GLY A 82 14.37 4.59 3.44
CA GLY A 82 14.39 3.70 2.29
C GLY A 82 13.64 2.38 2.52
N GLU A 83 12.86 2.29 3.60
CA GLU A 83 12.16 1.08 4.01
C GLU A 83 10.77 1.39 4.54
N ALA A 84 9.81 0.48 4.32
CA ALA A 84 8.47 0.51 4.89
C ALA A 84 8.02 -0.92 5.20
N TRP A 85 6.97 -1.06 6.00
CA TRP A 85 6.37 -2.36 6.32
C TRP A 85 4.89 -2.36 5.98
N LEU A 86 4.41 -3.50 5.50
CA LEU A 86 2.99 -3.81 5.37
C LEU A 86 2.77 -5.24 5.88
N LEU A 87 1.94 -5.42 6.90
CA LEU A 87 1.73 -6.72 7.60
C LEU A 87 3.07 -7.38 8.03
N ASP A 88 3.93 -6.60 8.68
CA ASP A 88 5.26 -7.02 9.14
C ASP A 88 6.23 -7.47 8.03
N ILE A 89 5.84 -7.32 6.76
CA ILE A 89 6.68 -7.61 5.60
C ILE A 89 7.43 -6.34 5.19
N PRO A 90 8.78 -6.37 5.17
CA PRO A 90 9.58 -5.20 4.83
C PRO A 90 9.67 -4.97 3.32
N PHE A 91 9.48 -3.73 2.88
CA PHE A 91 9.60 -3.29 1.48
C PHE A 91 10.64 -2.19 1.35
N THR A 92 11.41 -2.23 0.28
CA THR A 92 12.23 -1.11 -0.19
C THR A 92 11.32 -0.07 -0.81
N ILE A 93 11.52 1.20 -0.48
CA ILE A 93 10.68 2.30 -0.97
C ILE A 93 11.48 3.58 -1.15
N ASP A 94 11.13 4.35 -2.16
CA ASP A 94 11.56 5.73 -2.37
C ASP A 94 10.47 6.54 -3.09
N GLU A 95 10.72 7.80 -3.39
CA GLU A 95 9.77 8.77 -3.92
C GLU A 95 9.20 8.42 -5.31
N ARG A 96 9.65 7.33 -5.95
CA ARG A 96 9.14 6.83 -7.24
C ARG A 96 7.82 6.07 -7.12
N ALA A 97 7.48 5.59 -5.92
CA ALA A 97 6.23 4.86 -5.66
C ALA A 97 5.62 5.26 -4.31
N ILE A 98 4.32 5.05 -4.14
CA ILE A 98 3.66 5.31 -2.86
C ILE A 98 4.16 4.38 -1.77
N VAL A 99 4.13 4.83 -0.52
CA VAL A 99 4.40 3.99 0.65
C VAL A 99 3.33 2.90 0.75
N PRO A 100 3.71 1.61 0.90
CA PRO A 100 2.75 0.50 0.98
C PRO A 100 1.76 0.68 2.13
N ARG A 101 0.46 0.63 1.84
CA ARG A 101 -0.63 0.84 2.82
C ARG A 101 -2.02 0.35 2.36
N SER A 102 -2.09 -0.69 1.53
CA SER A 102 -3.36 -1.20 1.02
C SER A 102 -4.08 -2.07 2.04
N TYR A 103 -5.38 -1.83 2.23
CA TYR A 103 -6.27 -2.69 3.02
C TYR A 103 -6.53 -4.04 2.35
N ILE A 104 -6.33 -4.17 1.03
CA ILE A 104 -6.41 -5.46 0.34
C ILE A 104 -5.38 -6.45 0.91
N ALA A 105 -4.25 -5.97 1.41
CA ALA A 105 -3.23 -6.83 1.99
C ALA A 105 -3.77 -7.66 3.18
N GLU A 106 -4.64 -7.09 4.01
CA GLU A 106 -5.25 -7.76 5.16
C GLU A 106 -6.15 -8.92 4.74
N LEU A 107 -6.76 -8.83 3.56
CA LEU A 107 -7.65 -9.85 3.00
C LEU A 107 -6.89 -11.01 2.34
N LEU A 108 -5.60 -10.80 2.01
CA LEU A 108 -4.72 -11.84 1.45
C LEU A 108 -4.10 -12.71 2.53
N VAL A 109 -4.02 -12.21 3.76
CA VAL A 109 -3.38 -12.89 4.89
C VAL A 109 -4.39 -12.96 6.02
N ASP A 110 -4.68 -14.17 6.50
CA ASP A 110 -5.60 -14.37 7.63
C ASP A 110 -4.94 -13.91 8.93
N VAL A 111 -5.12 -12.64 9.27
CA VAL A 111 -4.52 -12.05 10.47
C VAL A 111 -5.35 -12.37 11.73
N GLU A 112 -6.67 -12.60 11.61
CA GLU A 112 -7.58 -12.79 12.75
C GLU A 112 -8.78 -13.71 12.45
N GLU A 113 -8.71 -14.61 11.48
CA GLU A 113 -9.85 -15.42 11.00
C GLU A 113 -11.06 -14.56 10.53
N THR A 114 -10.85 -13.30 10.10
CA THR A 114 -11.90 -12.31 9.88
C THR A 114 -12.23 -12.04 8.43
N GLY A 115 -12.00 -12.95 7.55
CA GLY A 115 -12.50 -12.79 6.19
C GLY A 115 -11.40 -12.69 5.16
N THR A 116 -10.80 -13.79 4.90
CA THR A 116 -9.90 -13.98 3.78
C THR A 116 -10.69 -14.04 2.48
N LEU A 117 -10.01 -13.82 1.37
CA LEU A 117 -10.57 -14.03 0.04
C LEU A 117 -10.85 -15.52 -0.27
N ASP A 118 -10.54 -16.43 0.65
CA ASP A 118 -10.65 -17.87 0.47
C ASP A 118 -12.06 -18.34 0.10
N ALA A 119 -13.09 -17.62 0.52
CA ALA A 119 -14.48 -17.91 0.14
C ALA A 119 -14.75 -17.76 -1.37
N TRP A 120 -13.93 -16.99 -2.07
CA TRP A 120 -14.05 -16.71 -3.52
C TRP A 120 -12.92 -17.36 -4.34
N LEU A 121 -11.93 -17.95 -3.68
CA LEU A 121 -10.81 -18.62 -4.34
C LEU A 121 -10.96 -20.13 -4.27
N SER A 122 -10.27 -20.84 -5.13
CA SER A 122 -10.27 -22.30 -5.19
C SER A 122 -8.94 -22.83 -5.70
N ASP A 123 -8.76 -24.14 -5.70
CA ASP A 123 -7.58 -24.82 -6.29
C ASP A 123 -7.38 -24.48 -7.79
N ARG A 124 -8.39 -23.88 -8.43
CA ARG A 124 -8.30 -23.38 -9.81
C ARG A 124 -7.74 -21.98 -9.93
N THR A 125 -7.59 -21.27 -8.83
CA THR A 125 -6.98 -19.94 -8.80
C THR A 125 -5.47 -20.08 -8.99
N GLN A 126 -4.97 -19.76 -10.18
CA GLN A 126 -3.57 -19.92 -10.56
C GLN A 126 -2.92 -18.64 -11.02
N ARG A 127 -3.71 -17.71 -11.55
CA ARG A 127 -3.21 -16.47 -12.15
C ARG A 127 -3.79 -15.25 -11.45
N VAL A 128 -2.94 -14.50 -10.79
CA VAL A 128 -3.29 -13.24 -10.10
C VAL A 128 -2.76 -12.06 -10.90
N LEU A 129 -3.56 -11.00 -10.99
CA LEU A 129 -3.14 -9.70 -11.49
C LEU A 129 -3.12 -8.71 -10.31
N ASP A 130 -2.01 -8.04 -10.10
CA ASP A 130 -1.91 -6.83 -9.28
C ASP A 130 -1.88 -5.61 -10.22
N LEU A 131 -3.02 -4.98 -10.40
CA LEU A 131 -3.23 -3.85 -11.30
C LEU A 131 -2.97 -2.54 -10.53
N CYS A 132 -2.19 -1.63 -11.11
CA CYS A 132 -1.67 -0.44 -10.43
C CYS A 132 -0.76 -0.82 -9.25
N THR A 133 0.19 -1.72 -9.50
CA THR A 133 1.00 -2.39 -8.47
C THR A 133 1.87 -1.45 -7.63
N GLY A 134 2.19 -0.25 -8.13
CA GLY A 134 3.04 0.72 -7.45
C GLY A 134 4.41 0.12 -7.08
N ASN A 135 4.66 0.00 -5.78
CA ASN A 135 5.89 -0.59 -5.24
C ASN A 135 5.92 -2.14 -5.25
N GLY A 136 4.88 -2.82 -5.76
CA GLY A 136 4.80 -4.27 -5.85
C GLY A 136 4.38 -4.99 -4.56
N SER A 137 3.96 -4.27 -3.53
CA SER A 137 3.65 -4.88 -2.22
C SER A 137 2.51 -5.90 -2.29
N LEU A 138 1.39 -5.58 -2.95
CA LEU A 138 0.28 -6.52 -3.09
C LEU A 138 0.67 -7.76 -3.89
N ALA A 139 1.43 -7.61 -4.99
CA ALA A 139 1.94 -8.73 -5.77
C ALA A 139 2.81 -9.65 -4.93
N VAL A 140 3.71 -9.09 -4.11
CA VAL A 140 4.60 -9.86 -3.20
C VAL A 140 3.77 -10.59 -2.15
N ILE A 141 2.83 -9.88 -1.49
CA ILE A 141 1.98 -10.48 -0.44
C ILE A 141 1.10 -11.60 -1.04
N ALA A 142 0.48 -11.37 -2.21
CA ALA A 142 -0.32 -12.40 -2.89
C ALA A 142 0.51 -13.64 -3.24
N ALA A 143 1.73 -13.46 -3.76
CA ALA A 143 2.60 -14.57 -4.07
C ALA A 143 3.08 -15.32 -2.82
N MET A 144 3.22 -14.65 -1.67
CA MET A 144 3.57 -15.30 -0.40
C MET A 144 2.39 -16.04 0.21
N ALA A 145 1.20 -15.44 0.21
CA ALA A 145 -0.03 -16.02 0.75
C ALA A 145 -0.49 -17.27 -0.05
N TYR A 146 -0.35 -17.22 -1.37
CA TYR A 146 -0.77 -18.29 -2.28
C TYR A 146 0.44 -18.88 -3.02
N PRO A 147 1.13 -19.90 -2.46
CA PRO A 147 2.36 -20.44 -3.05
C PRO A 147 2.24 -21.01 -4.47
N GLU A 148 1.06 -21.44 -4.88
CA GLU A 148 0.82 -22.10 -6.18
C GLU A 148 0.49 -21.10 -7.31
N VAL A 149 0.24 -19.81 -7.00
CA VAL A 149 -0.14 -18.84 -8.05
C VAL A 149 1.06 -18.19 -8.72
N THR A 150 0.86 -17.76 -9.94
CA THR A 150 1.74 -16.81 -10.63
C THR A 150 1.08 -15.43 -10.64
N VAL A 151 1.87 -14.38 -10.46
CA VAL A 151 1.38 -13.00 -10.38
C VAL A 151 1.91 -12.20 -11.56
N VAL A 152 1.01 -11.49 -12.23
CA VAL A 152 1.38 -10.38 -13.11
C VAL A 152 1.15 -9.09 -12.33
N ALA A 153 2.17 -8.26 -12.20
CA ALA A 153 2.08 -6.98 -11.52
C ALA A 153 2.31 -5.86 -12.53
N SER A 154 1.34 -4.97 -12.70
CA SER A 154 1.37 -3.97 -13.76
C SER A 154 1.21 -2.55 -13.23
N ASP A 155 1.91 -1.63 -13.85
CA ASP A 155 1.79 -0.19 -13.59
C ASP A 155 2.09 0.60 -14.86
N VAL A 156 1.53 1.78 -14.99
CA VAL A 156 1.86 2.71 -16.06
C VAL A 156 3.20 3.41 -15.81
N SER A 157 3.61 3.53 -14.55
CA SER A 157 4.85 4.18 -14.13
C SER A 157 6.03 3.21 -14.20
N ALA A 158 6.96 3.47 -15.11
CA ALA A 158 8.23 2.72 -15.17
C ALA A 158 9.08 2.91 -13.90
N ASP A 159 8.96 4.06 -13.24
CA ASP A 159 9.65 4.39 -11.99
C ASP A 159 9.09 3.55 -10.83
N ALA A 160 7.77 3.41 -10.73
CA ALA A 160 7.12 2.54 -9.74
C ALA A 160 7.53 1.08 -9.97
N LEU A 161 7.52 0.60 -11.23
CA LEU A 161 7.98 -0.76 -11.57
C LEU A 161 9.46 -1.00 -11.26
N ALA A 162 10.29 0.03 -11.30
CA ALA A 162 11.70 -0.10 -10.86
C ALA A 162 11.77 -0.36 -9.34
N VAL A 163 10.92 0.26 -8.53
CA VAL A 163 10.81 -0.02 -7.09
C VAL A 163 10.20 -1.41 -6.85
N ALA A 164 9.13 -1.76 -7.58
CA ALA A 164 8.53 -3.09 -7.50
C ALA A 164 9.55 -4.21 -7.78
N ARG A 165 10.43 -4.02 -8.75
CA ARG A 165 11.51 -4.98 -9.05
C ARG A 165 12.44 -5.21 -7.85
N LEU A 166 12.84 -4.14 -7.15
CA LEU A 166 13.65 -4.27 -5.94
C LEU A 166 12.95 -5.13 -4.88
N ASN A 167 11.64 -4.99 -4.75
CA ASN A 167 10.86 -5.76 -3.78
C ASN A 167 10.66 -7.21 -4.21
N VAL A 168 10.37 -7.45 -5.48
CA VAL A 168 10.31 -8.82 -6.04
C VAL A 168 11.63 -9.56 -5.83
N GLU A 169 12.77 -8.91 -6.08
CA GLU A 169 14.12 -9.46 -5.86
C GLU A 169 14.42 -9.66 -4.37
N ARG A 170 14.09 -8.68 -3.52
CA ARG A 170 14.28 -8.75 -2.06
C ARG A 170 13.59 -9.98 -1.46
N HIS A 171 12.38 -10.30 -1.94
CA HIS A 171 11.58 -11.42 -1.48
C HIS A 171 11.82 -12.72 -2.27
N ARG A 172 12.74 -12.71 -3.27
CA ARG A 172 13.11 -13.89 -4.09
C ARG A 172 11.92 -14.48 -4.85
N LEU A 173 11.07 -13.63 -5.41
CA LEU A 173 9.84 -14.01 -6.12
C LEU A 173 9.92 -13.75 -7.63
N ALA A 174 11.12 -13.54 -8.18
CA ALA A 174 11.31 -13.20 -9.59
C ALA A 174 10.88 -14.30 -10.58
N ASP A 175 10.78 -15.53 -10.14
CA ASP A 175 10.28 -16.69 -10.90
C ASP A 175 8.74 -16.80 -10.88
N ARG A 176 8.09 -16.08 -9.97
CA ARG A 176 6.63 -16.13 -9.78
C ARG A 176 5.90 -14.82 -10.07
N ILE A 177 6.62 -13.69 -10.05
CA ILE A 177 6.04 -12.35 -10.30
C ILE A 177 6.64 -11.78 -11.58
N THR A 178 5.78 -11.47 -12.56
CA THR A 178 6.13 -10.79 -13.80
C THR A 178 5.70 -9.35 -13.77
N LEU A 179 6.64 -8.40 -13.94
CA LEU A 179 6.36 -6.97 -13.98
C LEU A 179 6.08 -6.52 -15.41
N VAL A 180 4.97 -5.79 -15.64
CA VAL A 180 4.53 -5.32 -16.95
C VAL A 180 4.22 -3.82 -16.94
N ALA A 181 4.84 -3.06 -17.84
CA ALA A 181 4.50 -1.65 -18.04
C ALA A 181 3.25 -1.56 -18.94
N SER A 182 2.11 -1.16 -18.35
CA SER A 182 0.80 -1.10 -19.03
C SER A 182 -0.07 0.04 -18.47
N ASP A 183 -0.79 0.72 -19.34
CA ASP A 183 -1.93 1.54 -18.91
C ASP A 183 -3.12 0.60 -18.74
N LEU A 184 -3.46 0.33 -17.49
CA LEU A 184 -4.44 -0.68 -17.10
C LEU A 184 -4.22 -2.00 -17.88
N PHE A 185 -5.22 -2.46 -18.61
CA PHE A 185 -5.22 -3.75 -19.29
C PHE A 185 -4.57 -3.78 -20.68
N GLU A 186 -4.18 -2.63 -21.25
CA GLU A 186 -3.78 -2.51 -22.67
C GLU A 186 -2.73 -3.54 -23.14
N LYS A 187 -1.74 -3.86 -22.27
CA LYS A 187 -0.65 -4.78 -22.62
C LYS A 187 -0.67 -6.08 -21.83
N LEU A 188 -1.77 -6.36 -21.13
CA LEU A 188 -1.86 -7.53 -20.26
C LEU A 188 -2.40 -8.74 -21.04
N PRO A 189 -1.67 -9.86 -21.07
CA PRO A 189 -2.07 -11.03 -21.83
C PRO A 189 -3.03 -11.93 -21.05
N GLY A 190 -4.09 -12.39 -21.73
CA GLY A 190 -4.95 -13.46 -21.23
C GLY A 190 -5.91 -13.03 -20.12
N ARG A 191 -6.30 -14.01 -19.29
CA ARG A 191 -7.28 -13.83 -18.22
C ARG A 191 -6.67 -14.21 -16.87
N TYR A 192 -7.25 -13.66 -15.81
CA TYR A 192 -6.82 -13.81 -14.43
C TYR A 192 -7.96 -14.35 -13.56
N ASP A 193 -7.62 -15.13 -12.55
CA ASP A 193 -8.56 -15.73 -11.62
C ASP A 193 -8.84 -14.82 -10.42
N LEU A 194 -7.88 -13.94 -10.12
CA LEU A 194 -7.99 -12.89 -9.11
C LEU A 194 -7.35 -11.62 -9.66
N ILE A 195 -8.07 -10.51 -9.60
CA ILE A 195 -7.52 -9.18 -9.88
C ILE A 195 -7.54 -8.38 -8.57
N LEU A 196 -6.36 -7.96 -8.13
CA LEU A 196 -6.17 -7.02 -7.02
C LEU A 196 -5.92 -5.65 -7.61
N CYS A 197 -6.55 -4.61 -7.09
CA CYS A 197 -6.34 -3.26 -7.58
C CYS A 197 -6.51 -2.22 -6.47
N ASN A 198 -5.43 -1.50 -6.19
CA ASN A 198 -5.47 -0.29 -5.39
C ASN A 198 -5.10 0.91 -6.29
N PRO A 199 -6.06 1.42 -7.07
CA PRO A 199 -5.83 2.48 -8.05
C PRO A 199 -5.76 3.85 -7.38
N PRO A 200 -5.29 4.90 -8.05
CA PRO A 200 -5.51 6.28 -7.64
C PRO A 200 -7.01 6.59 -7.53
N TYR A 201 -7.48 6.90 -6.33
CA TYR A 201 -8.90 7.18 -6.04
C TYR A 201 -9.12 8.51 -5.30
N VAL A 202 -8.07 9.26 -4.98
CA VAL A 202 -8.23 10.51 -4.23
C VAL A 202 -8.86 11.58 -5.13
N ASN A 203 -10.04 12.10 -4.74
CA ASN A 203 -10.74 13.13 -5.51
C ASN A 203 -10.01 14.49 -5.45
N ASP A 204 -10.32 15.38 -6.40
CA ASP A 204 -9.63 16.68 -6.55
C ASP A 204 -9.71 17.56 -5.28
N ALA A 205 -10.84 17.56 -4.57
CA ALA A 205 -11.01 18.33 -3.35
C ALA A 205 -10.09 17.81 -2.23
N SER A 206 -10.00 16.50 -2.09
CA SER A 206 -9.10 15.83 -1.14
C SER A 206 -7.64 16.03 -1.54
N MET A 207 -7.29 15.95 -2.84
CA MET A 207 -5.94 16.22 -3.34
C MET A 207 -5.47 17.63 -2.96
N ALA A 208 -6.34 18.64 -3.09
CA ALA A 208 -6.03 20.02 -2.71
C ALA A 208 -5.78 20.18 -1.20
N ALA A 209 -6.42 19.38 -0.38
CA ALA A 209 -6.33 19.41 1.09
C ALA A 209 -5.22 18.53 1.69
N LEU A 210 -4.53 17.72 0.87
CA LEU A 210 -3.51 16.78 1.35
C LEU A 210 -2.41 17.49 2.17
N PRO A 211 -1.98 16.90 3.30
CA PRO A 211 -0.78 17.32 4.02
C PRO A 211 0.47 17.29 3.14
N ALA A 212 1.51 18.01 3.55
CA ALA A 212 2.76 18.09 2.80
C ALA A 212 3.42 16.72 2.59
N GLU A 213 3.26 15.82 3.56
CA GLU A 213 3.80 14.47 3.53
C GLU A 213 3.21 13.63 2.38
N TYR A 214 1.91 13.72 2.15
CA TYR A 214 1.25 13.04 1.02
C TYR A 214 1.61 13.67 -0.33
N ARG A 215 1.89 14.98 -0.37
CA ARG A 215 2.36 15.65 -1.59
C ARG A 215 3.80 15.28 -1.97
N ALA A 216 4.55 14.65 -1.07
CA ALA A 216 5.86 14.10 -1.37
C ALA A 216 5.77 12.78 -2.14
N GLU A 217 4.60 12.15 -2.17
CA GLU A 217 4.33 10.96 -2.98
C GLU A 217 4.00 11.32 -4.44
N PRO A 218 4.19 10.39 -5.40
CA PRO A 218 3.83 10.65 -6.79
C PRO A 218 2.33 10.98 -6.94
N ALA A 219 2.00 12.15 -7.48
CA ALA A 219 0.61 12.56 -7.69
C ALA A 219 -0.17 11.57 -8.57
N LEU A 220 0.51 10.93 -9.53
CA LEU A 220 -0.05 9.89 -10.39
C LEU A 220 -0.62 8.70 -9.59
N ALA A 221 -0.05 8.39 -8.43
CA ALA A 221 -0.47 7.28 -7.59
C ALA A 221 -1.62 7.62 -6.64
N LEU A 222 -2.06 8.89 -6.60
CA LEU A 222 -3.11 9.38 -5.70
C LEU A 222 -4.33 9.91 -6.44
N ALA A 223 -4.13 10.70 -7.50
CA ALA A 223 -5.16 11.49 -8.14
C ALA A 223 -6.15 10.62 -8.94
N GLY A 224 -7.40 10.57 -8.47
CA GLY A 224 -8.51 9.82 -9.09
C GLY A 224 -9.49 10.69 -9.88
N GLY A 225 -9.19 12.00 -10.08
CA GLY A 225 -10.06 12.94 -10.79
C GLY A 225 -11.11 13.58 -9.89
N ALA A 226 -12.15 14.17 -10.51
CA ALA A 226 -13.12 15.02 -9.82
C ALA A 226 -13.85 14.33 -8.65
N ASP A 227 -14.19 13.06 -8.80
CA ASP A 227 -14.88 12.25 -7.80
C ASP A 227 -14.10 11.00 -7.36
N GLY A 228 -12.83 10.88 -7.77
CA GLY A 228 -11.99 9.73 -7.46
C GLY A 228 -12.24 8.50 -8.34
N MET A 229 -13.16 8.58 -9.30
CA MET A 229 -13.63 7.40 -10.06
C MET A 229 -13.09 7.31 -11.49
N ASP A 230 -12.20 8.20 -11.93
CA ASP A 230 -11.79 8.23 -13.34
C ASP A 230 -11.12 6.92 -13.79
N LEU A 231 -10.14 6.42 -13.05
CA LEU A 231 -9.54 5.12 -13.35
C LEU A 231 -10.48 3.96 -13.02
N ILE A 232 -11.22 4.05 -11.93
CA ILE A 232 -12.14 2.99 -11.49
C ILE A 232 -13.21 2.72 -12.54
N ARG A 233 -13.73 3.76 -13.23
CA ARG A 233 -14.66 3.59 -14.36
C ARG A 233 -14.06 2.78 -15.50
N ARG A 234 -12.79 3.06 -15.85
CA ARG A 234 -12.08 2.29 -16.89
C ARG A 234 -11.87 0.84 -16.45
N ILE A 235 -11.43 0.63 -15.22
CA ILE A 235 -11.18 -0.71 -14.65
C ILE A 235 -12.46 -1.54 -14.68
N VAL A 236 -13.57 -1.02 -14.17
CA VAL A 236 -14.87 -1.73 -14.14
C VAL A 236 -15.38 -2.04 -15.55
N ALA A 237 -15.15 -1.14 -16.51
CA ALA A 237 -15.58 -1.36 -17.91
C ALA A 237 -14.77 -2.45 -18.64
N GLU A 238 -13.50 -2.61 -18.32
CA GLU A 238 -12.57 -3.49 -19.05
C GLU A 238 -12.32 -4.83 -18.34
N ALA A 239 -12.48 -4.89 -17.00
CA ALA A 239 -12.05 -6.02 -16.18
C ALA A 239 -12.65 -7.37 -16.62
N ALA A 240 -13.94 -7.42 -16.99
CA ALA A 240 -14.62 -8.66 -17.35
C ALA A 240 -13.95 -9.41 -18.51
N ASP A 241 -13.32 -8.71 -19.46
CA ASP A 241 -12.60 -9.29 -20.59
C ASP A 241 -11.29 -9.96 -20.18
N HIS A 242 -10.74 -9.55 -19.04
CA HIS A 242 -9.49 -10.04 -18.47
C HIS A 242 -9.71 -10.98 -17.28
N MET A 243 -10.92 -11.36 -16.96
CA MET A 243 -11.28 -12.27 -15.88
C MET A 243 -11.64 -13.66 -16.42
N SER A 244 -11.22 -14.73 -15.74
CA SER A 244 -11.74 -16.08 -15.97
C SER A 244 -13.17 -16.17 -15.42
N ASP A 245 -13.89 -17.27 -15.73
CA ASP A 245 -15.34 -17.34 -15.52
C ASP A 245 -15.78 -17.20 -14.05
N GLU A 246 -14.96 -17.66 -13.11
CA GLU A 246 -15.22 -17.59 -11.66
C GLU A 246 -14.37 -16.52 -10.97
N ALA A 247 -13.71 -15.67 -11.72
CA ALA A 247 -12.80 -14.66 -11.18
C ALA A 247 -13.49 -13.55 -10.42
N VAL A 248 -12.75 -12.96 -9.51
CA VAL A 248 -13.14 -11.77 -8.75
C VAL A 248 -12.15 -10.63 -8.93
N LEU A 249 -12.67 -9.42 -8.93
CA LEU A 249 -11.94 -8.16 -8.81
C LEU A 249 -12.06 -7.66 -7.37
N VAL A 250 -10.95 -7.48 -6.68
CA VAL A 250 -10.86 -6.87 -5.35
C VAL A 250 -10.28 -5.47 -5.52
N LEU A 251 -11.11 -4.46 -5.28
CA LEU A 251 -10.82 -3.07 -5.60
C LEU A 251 -10.86 -2.20 -4.35
N GLU A 252 -9.78 -1.50 -4.07
CA GLU A 252 -9.74 -0.49 -3.01
C GLU A 252 -10.27 0.85 -3.55
N VAL A 253 -11.20 1.45 -2.82
CA VAL A 253 -11.80 2.76 -3.13
C VAL A 253 -11.57 3.79 -2.03
N GLY A 254 -10.93 3.39 -0.94
CA GLY A 254 -10.62 4.24 0.21
C GLY A 254 -11.86 4.90 0.78
N HIS A 255 -11.86 6.23 0.89
CA HIS A 255 -12.98 7.01 1.45
C HIS A 255 -14.09 7.33 0.43
N GLU A 256 -14.02 6.80 -0.80
CA GLU A 256 -14.85 7.20 -1.92
C GLU A 256 -16.06 6.27 -2.14
N ARG A 257 -16.47 5.48 -1.15
CA ARG A 257 -17.63 4.57 -1.25
C ARG A 257 -18.88 5.24 -1.83
N ALA A 258 -19.21 6.44 -1.35
CA ALA A 258 -20.40 7.16 -1.83
C ALA A 258 -20.31 7.53 -3.33
N HIS A 259 -19.12 7.92 -3.80
CA HIS A 259 -18.88 8.18 -5.22
C HIS A 259 -18.91 6.90 -6.04
N PHE A 260 -18.37 5.79 -5.50
CA PHE A 260 -18.43 4.48 -6.15
C PHE A 260 -19.89 4.02 -6.32
N GLU A 261 -20.70 4.04 -5.27
CA GLU A 261 -22.12 3.66 -5.32
C GLU A 261 -22.92 4.56 -6.28
N GLN A 262 -22.58 5.85 -6.34
CA GLN A 262 -23.20 6.78 -7.30
C GLN A 262 -22.79 6.50 -8.76
N ALA A 263 -21.51 6.15 -8.97
CA ALA A 263 -21.00 5.84 -10.32
C ALA A 263 -21.54 4.50 -10.84
N PHE A 264 -21.79 3.53 -9.95
CA PHE A 264 -22.19 2.17 -10.29
C PHE A 264 -23.46 1.69 -9.54
N PRO A 265 -24.61 2.39 -9.67
CA PRO A 265 -25.79 2.16 -8.82
C PRO A 265 -26.48 0.82 -9.05
N ARG A 266 -26.10 0.06 -10.08
CA ARG A 266 -26.65 -1.27 -10.42
C ARG A 266 -25.64 -2.39 -10.40
N LEU A 267 -24.40 -2.08 -10.07
CA LEU A 267 -23.35 -3.08 -9.99
C LEU A 267 -23.49 -3.89 -8.69
N GLU A 268 -23.73 -5.18 -8.84
CA GLU A 268 -23.72 -6.10 -7.69
C GLU A 268 -22.28 -6.29 -7.19
N CYS A 269 -22.05 -6.04 -5.92
CA CYS A 269 -20.73 -6.16 -5.30
C CYS A 269 -20.86 -6.48 -3.80
N ALA A 270 -19.80 -6.96 -3.20
CA ALA A 270 -19.67 -7.18 -1.76
C ALA A 270 -18.64 -6.20 -1.16
N TRP A 271 -19.02 -5.49 -0.12
CA TRP A 271 -18.07 -4.71 0.67
C TRP A 271 -17.39 -5.62 1.67
N LEU A 272 -16.06 -5.56 1.71
CA LEU A 272 -15.24 -6.44 2.56
C LEU A 272 -14.83 -5.69 3.82
N GLU A 273 -14.93 -6.37 4.96
CA GLU A 273 -14.49 -5.82 6.24
C GLU A 273 -12.96 -5.83 6.33
N THR A 274 -12.39 -4.72 6.79
CA THR A 274 -10.97 -4.50 7.01
C THR A 274 -10.75 -3.80 8.35
N SER A 275 -9.53 -3.64 8.79
CA SER A 275 -9.20 -2.88 10.02
C SER A 275 -9.72 -1.43 10.00
N ALA A 276 -10.00 -0.87 8.81
CA ALA A 276 -10.56 0.48 8.64
C ALA A 276 -12.10 0.50 8.50
N GLY A 277 -12.77 -0.65 8.59
CA GLY A 277 -14.23 -0.79 8.42
C GLY A 277 -14.62 -1.50 7.12
N ASP A 278 -15.90 -1.50 6.81
CA ASP A 278 -16.54 -2.20 5.69
C ASP A 278 -16.82 -1.29 4.47
N ASP A 279 -16.09 -0.20 4.32
CA ASP A 279 -16.35 0.83 3.31
C ASP A 279 -15.12 1.20 2.46
N ARG A 280 -14.05 0.39 2.52
CA ARG A 280 -12.77 0.68 1.86
C ARG A 280 -12.47 -0.19 0.66
N VAL A 281 -12.88 -1.46 0.72
CA VAL A 281 -12.57 -2.46 -0.29
C VAL A 281 -13.85 -3.13 -0.77
N VAL A 282 -14.00 -3.22 -2.07
CA VAL A 282 -15.14 -3.85 -2.72
C VAL A 282 -14.68 -5.05 -3.54
N LEU A 283 -15.46 -6.15 -3.49
CA LEU A 283 -15.29 -7.33 -4.31
C LEU A 283 -16.40 -7.39 -5.35
N ILE A 284 -16.01 -7.63 -6.60
CA ILE A 284 -16.90 -7.69 -7.75
C ILE A 284 -16.65 -8.99 -8.51
N GLU A 285 -17.65 -9.84 -8.60
CA GLU A 285 -17.58 -11.05 -9.42
C GLU A 285 -17.66 -10.70 -10.92
N ARG A 286 -16.96 -11.46 -11.76
CA ARG A 286 -17.04 -11.29 -13.22
C ARG A 286 -18.49 -11.29 -13.73
N ALA A 287 -19.34 -12.17 -13.18
CA ALA A 287 -20.74 -12.27 -13.57
C ALA A 287 -21.52 -10.95 -13.34
N ALA A 288 -21.18 -10.17 -12.32
CA ALA A 288 -21.81 -8.87 -12.06
C ALA A 288 -21.39 -7.82 -13.10
N LEU A 289 -20.10 -7.81 -13.48
CA LEU A 289 -19.58 -6.90 -14.52
C LEU A 289 -20.25 -7.14 -15.88
N THR A 290 -20.46 -8.41 -16.26
CA THR A 290 -21.08 -8.76 -17.54
C THR A 290 -22.58 -8.47 -17.61
N ARG A 291 -23.29 -8.40 -16.45
CA ARG A 291 -24.72 -8.03 -16.40
C ARG A 291 -24.95 -6.52 -16.40
N SER A 292 -23.96 -5.76 -16.02
CA SER A 292 -24.05 -4.30 -15.89
C SER A 292 -23.61 -3.55 -17.15
N SER A 293 -22.98 -4.24 -18.10
CA SER A 293 -22.63 -3.76 -19.46
C SER A 293 -23.83 -3.90 -20.37
#